data_bd4aa57af26e7e10a5364b9412e4eae9
#
_entry.id   bd4aa57af26e7e10a5364b9412e4eae9
#
_cell.length_a   1.000
_cell.length_b   1.000
_cell.length_c   1.000
_cell.angle_alpha   90.00
_cell.angle_beta   90.00
_cell.angle_gamma   90.00
#
_symmetry.space_group_name_H-M   'P 1'
#
loop_
_entity.id
_entity.type
_entity.pdbx_description
1 polymer ?
#
loop_
_entity_poly.entity_id
_entity_poly.type
_entity_poly.pdbx_seq_one_letter_code
_entity_poly.pdbx_strand_id
1 'polypeptide(L)'
;MPLRVDEVQQIDHRKRELKKKLYTELYERASTKVRQVADLGLHETWVQVPSFLIGFPSFDLDKAAQYVERQFINGGFFTQLYENGQLFVSW
;
A
#
# COMPACT_ATOMS: atom_id res chain seq x y z
N MET A 1 36.74 -9.29 3.04
CA MET A 1 36.59 -9.13 1.59
C MET A 1 36.28 -7.70 1.23
N PRO A 2 36.91 -7.14 0.21
CA PRO A 2 36.53 -5.80 -0.23
C PRO A 2 35.10 -5.79 -0.79
N LEU A 3 34.34 -4.79 -0.44
CA LEU A 3 32.98 -4.60 -0.96
C LEU A 3 33.03 -4.17 -2.41
N ARG A 4 32.22 -4.76 -3.26
CA ARG A 4 32.15 -4.43 -4.69
C ARG A 4 30.91 -3.58 -4.99
N VAL A 5 31.02 -2.75 -6.01
CA VAL A 5 29.94 -1.87 -6.46
C VAL A 5 28.72 -2.69 -6.90
N ASP A 6 28.95 -3.80 -7.60
CA ASP A 6 27.86 -4.68 -8.05
C ASP A 6 27.10 -5.30 -6.89
N GLU A 7 27.76 -5.62 -5.77
CA GLU A 7 27.07 -6.12 -4.56
C GLU A 7 26.14 -5.04 -3.98
N VAL A 8 26.62 -3.80 -3.92
CA VAL A 8 25.80 -2.67 -3.43
C VAL A 8 24.62 -2.42 -4.34
N GLN A 9 24.82 -2.49 -5.65
CA GLN A 9 23.74 -2.33 -6.63
C GLN A 9 22.70 -3.43 -6.53
N GLN A 10 23.09 -4.67 -6.25
CA GLN A 10 22.16 -5.77 -6.02
C GLN A 10 21.32 -5.56 -4.77
N ILE A 11 21.93 -5.05 -3.69
CA ILE A 11 21.21 -4.72 -2.45
C ILE A 11 20.14 -3.65 -2.73
N ASP A 12 20.49 -2.59 -3.45
CA ASP A 12 19.56 -1.53 -3.81
C ASP A 12 18.41 -2.05 -4.69
N HIS A 13 18.72 -2.92 -5.64
CA HIS A 13 17.71 -3.53 -6.51
C HIS A 13 16.73 -4.39 -5.71
N ARG A 14 17.22 -5.21 -4.78
CA ARG A 14 16.37 -6.02 -3.90
C ARG A 14 15.47 -5.17 -3.03
N LYS A 15 15.98 -4.07 -2.49
CA LYS A 15 15.18 -3.13 -1.67
C LYS A 15 14.05 -2.50 -2.48
N ARG A 16 14.32 -2.12 -3.73
CA ARG A 16 13.30 -1.55 -4.63
C ARG A 16 12.20 -2.57 -4.93
N GLU A 17 12.58 -3.83 -5.20
CA GLU A 17 11.62 -4.89 -5.45
C GLU A 17 10.74 -5.18 -4.23
N LEU A 18 11.33 -5.22 -3.04
CA LEU A 18 10.59 -5.42 -1.80
C LEU A 18 9.62 -4.27 -1.55
N LYS A 19 10.02 -3.04 -1.85
CA LYS A 19 9.16 -1.87 -1.71
C LYS A 19 7.96 -1.93 -2.64
N LYS A 20 8.17 -2.35 -3.90
CA LYS A 20 7.07 -2.56 -4.85
C LYS A 20 6.11 -3.63 -4.36
N LYS A 21 6.63 -4.75 -3.88
CA LYS A 21 5.82 -5.84 -3.34
C LYS A 21 5.02 -5.38 -2.11
N LEU A 22 5.65 -4.58 -1.24
CA LEU A 22 5.00 -4.02 -0.08
C LEU A 22 3.79 -3.16 -0.46
N TYR A 23 3.96 -2.23 -1.37
CA TYR A 23 2.89 -1.33 -1.80
C TYR A 23 1.76 -2.10 -2.50
N THR A 24 2.11 -3.07 -3.33
CA THR A 24 1.13 -3.95 -3.98
C THR A 24 0.33 -4.73 -2.95
N GLU A 25 1.00 -5.28 -1.95
CA GLU A 25 0.33 -6.04 -0.87
C GLU A 25 -0.63 -5.15 -0.08
N LEU A 26 -0.23 -3.92 0.24
CA LEU A 26 -1.08 -2.97 0.95
C LEU A 26 -2.33 -2.65 0.14
N TYR A 27 -2.18 -2.41 -1.15
CA TYR A 27 -3.31 -2.15 -2.04
C TYR A 27 -4.23 -3.37 -2.17
N GLU A 28 -3.67 -4.56 -2.30
CA GLU A 28 -4.46 -5.79 -2.40
C GLU A 28 -5.29 -6.04 -1.15
N ARG A 29 -4.73 -5.80 0.03
CA ARG A 29 -5.47 -5.91 1.30
C ARG A 29 -6.61 -4.91 1.37
N ALA A 30 -6.36 -3.67 0.96
CA ALA A 30 -7.39 -2.64 0.90
C ALA A 30 -8.48 -3.02 -0.11
N SER A 31 -8.11 -3.52 -1.27
CA SER A 31 -9.04 -3.96 -2.30
C SER A 31 -9.92 -5.12 -1.83
N THR A 32 -9.35 -6.06 -1.08
CA THR A 32 -10.12 -7.17 -0.50
C THR A 32 -11.21 -6.64 0.43
N LYS A 33 -10.87 -5.66 1.27
CA LYS A 33 -11.85 -5.01 2.15
C LYS A 33 -12.99 -4.37 1.36
N VAL A 34 -12.65 -3.62 0.31
CA VAL A 34 -13.64 -2.97 -0.56
C VAL A 34 -14.56 -4.00 -1.20
N ARG A 35 -14.00 -5.10 -1.73
CA ARG A 35 -14.80 -6.17 -2.33
C ARG A 35 -15.76 -6.80 -1.33
N GLN A 36 -15.31 -7.07 -0.11
CA GLN A 36 -16.14 -7.65 0.94
C GLN A 36 -17.32 -6.73 1.26
N VAL A 37 -17.09 -5.44 1.36
CA VAL A 37 -18.13 -4.46 1.65
C VAL A 37 -19.08 -4.31 0.46
N ALA A 38 -18.56 -4.30 -0.76
CA ALA A 38 -19.37 -4.24 -1.97
C ALA A 38 -20.29 -5.47 -2.11
N ASP A 39 -19.79 -6.66 -1.74
CA ASP A 39 -20.57 -7.90 -1.75
C ASP A 39 -21.76 -7.84 -0.78
N LEU A 40 -21.66 -7.00 0.26
CA LEU A 40 -22.77 -6.76 1.20
C LEU A 40 -23.78 -5.74 0.67
N GLY A 41 -23.56 -5.19 -0.53
CA GLY A 41 -24.44 -4.19 -1.13
C GLY A 41 -24.18 -2.75 -0.67
N LEU A 42 -23.08 -2.51 0.03
CA LEU A 42 -22.69 -1.17 0.49
C LEU A 42 -21.84 -0.49 -0.56
N HIS A 43 -21.75 0.84 -0.49
CA HIS A 43 -21.05 1.66 -1.50
C HIS A 43 -19.91 2.49 -0.92
N GLU A 44 -19.54 2.25 0.33
CA GLU A 44 -18.47 2.98 1.00
C GLU A 44 -17.89 2.16 2.13
N THR A 45 -16.63 2.40 2.46
CA THR A 45 -15.97 1.76 3.59
C THR A 45 -14.76 2.56 4.04
N TRP A 46 -14.33 2.31 5.26
CA TRP A 46 -13.07 2.76 5.78
C TRP A 46 -12.03 1.68 5.59
N VAL A 47 -10.85 2.08 5.13
CA VAL A 47 -9.70 1.20 4.99
C VAL A 47 -8.59 1.74 5.88
N GLN A 48 -8.00 0.87 6.70
CA GLN A 48 -6.85 1.21 7.52
C GLN A 48 -5.59 0.66 6.85
N VAL A 49 -4.70 1.56 6.44
CA VAL A 49 -3.37 1.15 5.96
C VAL A 49 -2.52 0.86 7.20
N PRO A 50 -1.97 -0.35 7.34
CA PRO A 50 -1.17 -0.69 8.53
C PRO A 50 0.15 0.07 8.54
N SER A 51 0.67 0.34 9.73
CA SER A 51 1.95 1.03 9.91
C SER A 51 3.15 0.12 9.68
N PHE A 52 2.94 -1.18 9.65
CA PHE A 52 3.99 -2.16 9.36
C PHE A 52 3.38 -3.44 8.81
N LEU A 53 4.19 -4.22 8.09
CA LEU A 53 3.85 -5.57 7.66
C LEU A 53 4.97 -6.52 8.03
N ILE A 54 4.62 -7.66 8.63
CA ILE A 54 5.58 -8.70 8.97
C ILE A 54 6.20 -9.26 7.68
N GLY A 55 7.52 -9.38 7.66
CA GLY A 55 8.25 -9.88 6.49
C GLY A 55 8.64 -8.80 5.50
N PHE A 56 8.29 -7.53 5.75
CA PHE A 56 8.64 -6.40 4.89
C PHE A 56 9.45 -5.38 5.66
N PRO A 57 10.31 -4.58 4.98
CA PRO A 57 11.07 -3.53 5.62
C PRO A 57 10.15 -2.41 6.12
N SER A 58 10.69 -1.58 7.03
CA SER A 58 9.99 -0.39 7.50
C SER A 58 9.64 0.54 6.35
N PHE A 59 8.50 1.20 6.43
CA PHE A 59 8.05 2.14 5.40
C PHE A 59 7.38 3.35 6.04
N ASP A 60 7.26 4.42 5.24
CA ASP A 60 6.55 5.63 5.63
C ASP A 60 5.06 5.41 5.43
N LEU A 61 4.30 5.45 6.52
CA LEU A 61 2.85 5.22 6.48
C LEU A 61 2.13 6.22 5.57
N ASP A 62 2.51 7.50 5.61
CA ASP A 62 1.86 8.54 4.82
C ASP A 62 2.08 8.30 3.32
N LYS A 63 3.28 7.94 2.91
CA LYS A 63 3.58 7.60 1.51
C LYS A 63 2.85 6.35 1.06
N ALA A 64 2.79 5.34 1.91
CA ALA A 64 2.08 4.10 1.61
C ALA A 64 0.57 4.35 1.46
N ALA A 65 -0.01 5.15 2.36
CA ALA A 65 -1.42 5.51 2.29
C ALA A 65 -1.73 6.33 1.03
N GLN A 66 -0.87 7.26 0.65
CA GLN A 66 -1.01 8.02 -0.60
C GLN A 66 -0.95 7.11 -1.83
N TYR A 67 -0.09 6.10 -1.82
CA TYR A 67 -0.02 5.14 -2.91
C TYR A 67 -1.34 4.37 -3.05
N VAL A 68 -1.86 3.85 -1.96
CA VAL A 68 -3.13 3.12 -1.95
C VAL A 68 -4.28 4.02 -2.43
N GLU A 69 -4.33 5.24 -1.92
CA GLU A 69 -5.33 6.23 -2.36
C GLU A 69 -5.26 6.46 -3.87
N ARG A 70 -4.07 6.68 -4.40
CA ARG A 70 -3.87 6.92 -5.84
C ARG A 70 -4.36 5.75 -6.68
N GLN A 71 -4.12 4.53 -6.24
CA GLN A 71 -4.58 3.35 -6.96
C GLN A 71 -6.11 3.29 -7.01
N PHE A 72 -6.80 3.65 -5.93
CA PHE A 72 -8.25 3.71 -5.94
C PHE A 72 -8.77 4.85 -6.82
N ILE A 73 -8.15 6.02 -6.77
CA ILE A 73 -8.52 7.14 -7.64
C ILE A 73 -8.39 6.74 -9.11
N ASN A 74 -7.30 6.08 -9.48
CA ASN A 74 -7.08 5.60 -10.84
C ASN A 74 -8.14 4.59 -11.28
N GLY A 75 -8.71 3.84 -10.34
CA GLY A 75 -9.80 2.91 -10.59
C GLY A 75 -11.20 3.53 -10.62
N GLY A 76 -11.31 4.85 -10.44
CA GLY A 76 -12.58 5.56 -10.47
C GLY A 76 -13.29 5.71 -9.13
N PHE A 77 -12.64 5.37 -8.03
CA PHE A 77 -13.22 5.52 -6.68
C PHE A 77 -13.08 6.94 -6.18
N PHE A 78 -14.00 7.35 -5.32
CA PHE A 78 -13.84 8.54 -4.50
C PHE A 78 -13.09 8.18 -3.23
N THR A 79 -12.08 8.98 -2.90
CA THR A 79 -11.26 8.71 -1.72
C THR A 79 -11.05 9.96 -0.91
N GLN A 80 -10.85 9.78 0.40
CA GLN A 80 -10.43 10.84 1.29
C GLN A 80 -9.45 10.25 2.29
N LEU A 81 -8.23 10.77 2.29
CA LEU A 81 -7.16 10.31 3.18
C LEU A 81 -7.17 11.13 4.45
N TYR A 82 -7.19 10.45 5.58
CA TYR A 82 -7.12 11.04 6.92
C TYR A 82 -5.80 10.69 7.57
N GLU A 83 -5.59 11.14 8.79
CA GLU A 83 -4.37 10.87 9.54
C GLU A 83 -4.23 9.38 9.89
N ASN A 84 -2.99 8.96 10.15
CA ASN A 84 -2.65 7.60 10.60
C ASN A 84 -3.05 6.49 9.63
N GLY A 85 -3.05 6.78 8.32
CA GLY A 85 -3.34 5.79 7.30
C GLY A 85 -4.82 5.41 7.18
N GLN A 86 -5.71 6.19 7.78
CA GLN A 86 -7.15 5.98 7.60
C GLN A 86 -7.59 6.54 6.26
N LEU A 87 -8.22 5.71 5.45
CA LEU A 87 -8.65 6.06 4.11
C LEU A 87 -10.15 5.75 3.97
N PHE A 88 -10.92 6.76 3.60
CA PHE A 88 -12.33 6.59 3.24
C PHE A 88 -12.44 6.35 1.75
N VAL A 89 -13.13 5.31 1.34
CA VAL A 89 -13.31 4.93 -0.06
C VAL A 89 -14.80 4.76 -0.33
N SER A 90 -15.25 5.37 -1.42
CA SER A 90 -16.65 5.22 -1.85
C SER A 90 -16.72 4.99 -3.36
N TRP A 91 -17.80 4.37 -3.79
CA TRP A 91 -18.01 4.03 -5.19
C TRP A 91 -19.48 4.05 -5.64
#